data_925f9ad632992d5b8bf389bfe780380e
#
_entry.id   925f9ad632992d5b8bf389bfe780380e
#
_cell.length_a   1.000
_cell.length_b   1.000
_cell.length_c   1.000
_cell.angle_alpha   90.00
_cell.angle_beta   90.00
_cell.angle_gamma   90.00
#
_symmetry.space_group_name_H-M   'P 1'
#
loop_
_entity.id
_entity.type
_entity.pdbx_description
1 polymer ?
#
loop_
_entity_poly.entity_id
_entity_poly.type
_entity_poly.pdbx_seq_one_letter_code
_entity_poly.pdbx_strand_id
1 'polypeptide(L)'
;MLYVIPTPIGNLEDITLRAIRLLESVDFILAEDTRTSSKLLQHLELDTPLKAFHAHNEHKVLDQYLYALQSGQEIALISDAGTPGISDPGFLLVRACAEKDIPVVVLPGPTALIPALVASGLPADKFHFEGFLPHKKGRQTRLKYLAELPVTFILYESPYRLIKCLGQLAEHCGPERPAAVCRELSKLHEEIKRGSLEELKAYYEGPGVDKGEMVIVVGGKNT
;
A
#
# COMPACT_ATOMS: atom_id res chain seq x y z
N MET A 1 -0.93 13.20 20.62
CA MET A 1 -0.62 13.44 19.19
C MET A 1 -0.62 12.12 18.45
N LEU A 2 -1.13 12.06 17.21
CA LEU A 2 -1.08 10.85 16.36
C LEU A 2 0.06 10.93 15.36
N TYR A 3 0.91 9.92 15.31
CA TYR A 3 1.96 9.75 14.29
C TYR A 3 1.56 8.61 13.34
N VAL A 4 1.42 8.88 12.05
CA VAL A 4 1.21 7.87 11.01
C VAL A 4 2.59 7.55 10.43
N ILE A 5 3.07 6.33 10.66
CA ILE A 5 4.46 5.95 10.40
C ILE A 5 4.49 4.82 9.36
N PRO A 6 5.02 5.07 8.15
CA PRO A 6 5.28 4.04 7.17
C PRO A 6 6.32 3.02 7.65
N THR A 7 6.07 1.75 7.36
CA THR A 7 6.95 0.61 7.68
C THR A 7 7.54 -0.01 6.42
N PRO A 8 8.67 -0.71 6.51
CA PRO A 8 9.32 -1.35 5.37
C PRO A 8 8.38 -2.26 4.57
N ILE A 9 8.51 -2.25 3.24
CA ILE A 9 7.71 -3.09 2.33
C ILE A 9 8.39 -4.42 1.98
N GLY A 10 9.57 -4.68 2.54
CA GLY A 10 10.32 -5.91 2.28
C GLY A 10 11.79 -5.86 2.67
N ASN A 11 12.39 -4.67 2.76
CA ASN A 11 13.74 -4.46 3.24
C ASN A 11 13.71 -3.60 4.51
N LEU A 12 14.20 -4.13 5.62
CA LEU A 12 14.18 -3.44 6.92
C LEU A 12 15.03 -2.15 6.92
N GLU A 13 16.00 -2.02 6.01
CA GLU A 13 16.81 -0.82 5.86
C GLU A 13 16.04 0.38 5.29
N ASP A 14 14.85 0.15 4.71
CA ASP A 14 13.99 1.22 4.18
C ASP A 14 13.29 2.02 5.30
N ILE A 15 13.38 1.61 6.57
CA ILE A 15 12.82 2.39 7.68
C ILE A 15 13.60 3.68 7.90
N THR A 16 12.90 4.79 8.12
CA THR A 16 13.57 6.07 8.36
C THR A 16 14.05 6.19 9.81
N LEU A 17 15.18 6.88 10.04
CA LEU A 17 15.68 7.19 11.38
C LEU A 17 14.64 7.93 12.23
N ARG A 18 13.82 8.78 11.61
CA ARG A 18 12.73 9.48 12.28
C ARG A 18 11.63 8.54 12.73
N ALA A 19 11.31 7.53 11.91
CA ALA A 19 10.32 6.50 12.26
C ALA A 19 10.79 5.71 13.50
N ILE A 20 12.04 5.24 13.51
CA ILE A 20 12.61 4.49 14.65
C ILE A 20 12.50 5.31 15.94
N ARG A 21 12.97 6.55 15.94
CA ARG A 21 12.93 7.44 17.11
C ARG A 21 11.49 7.65 17.62
N LEU A 22 10.51 7.83 16.73
CA LEU A 22 9.13 8.04 17.13
C LEU A 22 8.47 6.76 17.64
N LEU A 23 8.76 5.61 17.01
CA LEU A 23 8.29 4.30 17.50
C LEU A 23 8.79 4.00 18.92
N GLU A 24 10.01 4.46 19.27
CA GLU A 24 10.58 4.33 20.61
C GLU A 24 9.92 5.25 21.64
N SER A 25 9.56 6.49 21.21
CA SER A 25 9.15 7.55 22.15
C SER A 25 7.66 7.59 22.47
N VAL A 26 6.78 6.98 21.65
CA VAL A 26 5.32 7.03 21.85
C VAL A 26 4.85 6.14 22.99
N ASP A 27 3.69 6.45 23.58
CA ASP A 27 3.09 5.66 24.67
C ASP A 27 2.73 4.23 24.22
N PHE A 28 2.26 4.07 22.98
CA PHE A 28 2.01 2.79 22.34
C PHE A 28 1.83 2.91 20.84
N ILE A 29 1.89 1.77 20.17
CA ILE A 29 1.76 1.64 18.71
C ILE A 29 0.48 0.90 18.38
N LEU A 30 -0.33 1.45 17.48
CA LEU A 30 -1.46 0.79 16.83
C LEU A 30 -0.95 0.05 15.60
N ALA A 31 -1.18 -1.24 15.52
CA ALA A 31 -0.69 -2.12 14.48
C ALA A 31 -1.81 -2.97 13.88
N GLU A 32 -1.76 -3.22 12.57
CA GLU A 32 -2.73 -4.05 11.87
C GLU A 32 -2.63 -5.51 12.34
N ASP A 33 -1.46 -6.12 12.22
CA ASP A 33 -1.13 -7.40 12.84
C ASP A 33 0.03 -7.21 13.83
N THR A 34 -0.29 -7.32 15.14
CA THR A 34 0.71 -7.17 16.20
C THR A 34 1.82 -8.22 16.14
N ARG A 35 1.59 -9.39 15.52
CA ARG A 35 2.61 -10.44 15.34
C ARG A 35 3.64 -10.05 14.30
N THR A 36 3.21 -9.44 13.20
CA THR A 36 4.08 -8.90 12.13
C THR A 36 4.87 -7.72 12.68
N SER A 37 4.18 -6.77 13.32
CA SER A 37 4.79 -5.58 13.89
C SER A 37 5.78 -5.88 15.03
N SER A 38 5.51 -6.91 15.84
CA SER A 38 6.46 -7.36 16.87
C SER A 38 7.82 -7.77 16.30
N LYS A 39 7.85 -8.38 15.10
CA LYS A 39 9.12 -8.75 14.46
C LYS A 39 9.92 -7.51 14.05
N LEU A 40 9.24 -6.48 13.57
CA LEU A 40 9.88 -5.19 13.24
C LEU A 40 10.45 -4.53 14.50
N LEU A 41 9.66 -4.43 15.59
CA LEU A 41 10.11 -3.83 16.82
C LEU A 41 11.28 -4.62 17.44
N GLN A 42 11.22 -5.95 17.43
CA GLN A 42 12.32 -6.80 17.88
C GLN A 42 13.61 -6.55 17.08
N HIS A 43 13.51 -6.40 15.74
CA HIS A 43 14.66 -6.08 14.90
C HIS A 43 15.26 -4.71 15.23
N LEU A 44 14.42 -3.76 15.61
CA LEU A 44 14.80 -2.40 15.99
C LEU A 44 15.19 -2.28 17.48
N GLU A 45 15.13 -3.37 18.23
CA GLU A 45 15.39 -3.40 19.68
C GLU A 45 14.48 -2.46 20.49
N LEU A 46 13.18 -2.36 20.07
CA LEU A 46 12.18 -1.50 20.71
C LEU A 46 11.16 -2.32 21.51
N ASP A 47 10.84 -1.85 22.74
CA ASP A 47 9.90 -2.48 23.65
C ASP A 47 8.55 -1.75 23.76
N THR A 48 8.27 -0.81 22.85
CA THR A 48 7.05 0.01 22.85
C THR A 48 5.81 -0.88 22.74
N PRO A 49 4.78 -0.69 23.61
CA PRO A 49 3.60 -1.53 23.62
C PRO A 49 2.83 -1.52 22.31
N LEU A 50 2.42 -2.69 21.80
CA LEU A 50 1.60 -2.86 20.62
C LEU A 50 0.13 -3.08 20.99
N LYS A 51 -0.79 -2.44 20.24
CA LYS A 51 -2.24 -2.67 20.32
C LYS A 51 -2.80 -2.91 18.93
N ALA A 52 -3.74 -3.86 18.81
CA ALA A 52 -4.33 -4.20 17.51
C ALA A 52 -5.29 -3.10 17.01
N PHE A 53 -5.09 -2.65 15.76
CA PHE A 53 -5.95 -1.73 15.05
C PHE A 53 -6.05 -2.14 13.58
N HIS A 54 -7.14 -2.81 13.21
CA HIS A 54 -7.35 -3.40 11.89
C HIS A 54 -8.78 -3.17 11.40
N ALA A 55 -9.07 -3.39 10.13
CA ALA A 55 -10.36 -3.12 9.49
C ALA A 55 -11.58 -3.74 10.22
N HIS A 56 -11.39 -4.85 10.95
CA HIS A 56 -12.49 -5.50 11.67
C HIS A 56 -12.76 -4.93 13.07
N ASN A 57 -11.80 -4.19 13.67
CA ASN A 57 -11.98 -3.62 15.00
C ASN A 57 -11.95 -2.09 15.05
N GLU A 58 -11.44 -1.41 14.02
CA GLU A 58 -11.24 0.05 14.01
C GLU A 58 -12.47 0.83 14.47
N HIS A 59 -13.68 0.46 14.00
CA HIS A 59 -14.92 1.11 14.45
C HIS A 59 -15.21 0.95 15.95
N LYS A 60 -14.80 -0.18 16.55
CA LYS A 60 -15.07 -0.48 17.96
C LYS A 60 -14.11 0.24 18.91
N VAL A 61 -12.88 0.42 18.48
CA VAL A 61 -11.80 0.99 19.33
C VAL A 61 -11.52 2.46 19.02
N LEU A 62 -12.18 3.04 18.02
CA LEU A 62 -11.94 4.41 17.56
C LEU A 62 -12.07 5.42 18.72
N ASP A 63 -13.21 5.42 19.42
CA ASP A 63 -13.47 6.36 20.51
C ASP A 63 -12.48 6.23 21.66
N GLN A 64 -12.03 5.01 21.96
CA GLN A 64 -11.01 4.74 22.98
C GLN A 64 -9.69 5.44 22.63
N TYR A 65 -9.25 5.35 21.38
CA TYR A 65 -7.99 5.95 20.97
C TYR A 65 -8.08 7.45 20.77
N LEU A 66 -9.24 7.97 20.34
CA LEU A 66 -9.50 9.40 20.34
C LEU A 66 -9.44 10.01 21.75
N TYR A 67 -10.05 9.35 22.74
CA TYR A 67 -9.96 9.76 24.12
C TYR A 67 -8.52 9.77 24.65
N ALA A 68 -7.74 8.72 24.33
CA ALA A 68 -6.34 8.64 24.71
C ALA A 68 -5.51 9.80 24.12
N LEU A 69 -5.71 10.10 22.82
CA LEU A 69 -5.06 11.23 22.15
C LEU A 69 -5.45 12.58 22.76
N GLN A 70 -6.74 12.79 23.08
CA GLN A 70 -7.25 14.02 23.73
C GLN A 70 -6.71 14.15 25.16
N SER A 71 -6.43 13.03 25.83
CA SER A 71 -5.81 13.02 27.17
C SER A 71 -4.29 13.27 27.13
N GLY A 72 -3.74 13.61 25.97
CA GLY A 72 -2.33 13.98 25.81
C GLY A 72 -1.40 12.84 25.43
N GLN A 73 -1.89 11.61 25.26
CA GLN A 73 -1.03 10.48 24.85
C GLN A 73 -0.48 10.68 23.42
N GLU A 74 0.72 10.20 23.20
CA GLU A 74 1.37 10.11 21.90
C GLU A 74 1.24 8.68 21.36
N ILE A 75 0.64 8.55 20.19
CA ILE A 75 0.29 7.24 19.61
C ILE A 75 0.86 7.16 18.19
N ALA A 76 1.54 6.05 17.87
CA ALA A 76 1.91 5.73 16.51
C ALA A 76 0.87 4.79 15.87
N LEU A 77 0.58 5.00 14.58
CA LEU A 77 -0.18 4.09 13.74
C LEU A 77 0.76 3.54 12.67
N ILE A 78 0.86 2.22 12.57
CA ILE A 78 1.60 1.51 11.54
C ILE A 78 0.70 0.47 10.84
N SER A 79 1.02 0.11 9.60
CA SER A 79 0.48 -1.05 8.88
C SER A 79 1.51 -2.18 8.82
N ASP A 80 1.13 -3.33 8.32
CA ASP A 80 2.04 -4.48 8.17
C ASP A 80 3.19 -4.17 7.21
N ALA A 81 2.94 -3.34 6.18
CA ALA A 81 3.95 -2.87 5.23
C ALA A 81 3.50 -1.57 4.55
N GLY A 82 4.41 -0.63 4.36
CA GLY A 82 4.14 0.62 3.66
C GLY A 82 3.46 1.69 4.51
N THR A 83 2.65 2.54 3.87
CA THR A 83 2.04 3.73 4.49
C THR A 83 0.63 3.42 4.98
N PRO A 84 0.34 3.54 6.29
CA PRO A 84 -1.00 3.32 6.83
C PRO A 84 -2.06 4.19 6.15
N GLY A 85 -3.26 3.65 5.95
CA GLY A 85 -4.35 4.33 5.25
C GLY A 85 -4.31 4.24 3.72
N ILE A 86 -3.24 3.70 3.14
CA ILE A 86 -3.12 3.45 1.69
C ILE A 86 -3.37 1.97 1.40
N SER A 87 -4.60 1.61 1.13
CA SER A 87 -5.12 0.22 1.03
C SER A 87 -5.11 -0.55 2.36
N ASP A 88 -4.80 0.12 3.45
CA ASP A 88 -4.68 -0.40 4.81
C ASP A 88 -5.61 0.34 5.78
N PRO A 89 -5.84 -0.16 7.01
CA PRO A 89 -6.56 0.56 8.06
C PRO A 89 -5.88 1.89 8.43
N GLY A 90 -6.68 2.85 8.95
CA GLY A 90 -6.14 4.12 9.45
C GLY A 90 -6.92 5.34 9.01
N PHE A 91 -7.60 5.29 7.86
CA PHE A 91 -8.40 6.42 7.35
C PHE A 91 -9.40 6.96 8.40
N LEU A 92 -10.13 6.07 9.08
CA LEU A 92 -11.14 6.48 10.05
C LEU A 92 -10.52 7.21 11.25
N LEU A 93 -9.38 6.73 11.76
CA LEU A 93 -8.69 7.37 12.89
C LEU A 93 -8.13 8.74 12.49
N VAL A 94 -7.46 8.84 11.35
CA VAL A 94 -6.91 10.11 10.84
C VAL A 94 -8.03 11.13 10.60
N ARG A 95 -9.12 10.69 9.96
CA ARG A 95 -10.30 11.53 9.73
C ARG A 95 -10.90 12.04 11.05
N ALA A 96 -11.13 11.15 12.01
CA ALA A 96 -11.71 11.51 13.30
C ALA A 96 -10.77 12.44 14.12
N CYS A 97 -9.45 12.28 14.01
CA CYS A 97 -8.49 13.22 14.57
C CYS A 97 -8.63 14.60 13.94
N ALA A 98 -8.71 14.68 12.59
CA ALA A 98 -8.90 15.94 11.88
C ALA A 98 -10.22 16.64 12.26
N GLU A 99 -11.33 15.89 12.38
CA GLU A 99 -12.64 16.43 12.80
C GLU A 99 -12.65 16.96 14.25
N LYS A 100 -11.70 16.54 15.09
CA LYS A 100 -11.58 16.93 16.51
C LYS A 100 -10.35 17.81 16.80
N ASP A 101 -9.70 18.34 15.77
CA ASP A 101 -8.49 19.16 15.87
C ASP A 101 -7.35 18.48 16.66
N ILE A 102 -7.30 17.15 16.65
CA ILE A 102 -6.19 16.39 17.24
C ILE A 102 -5.02 16.40 16.24
N PRO A 103 -3.82 16.86 16.68
CA PRO A 103 -2.67 16.92 15.78
C PRO A 103 -2.28 15.54 15.21
N VAL A 104 -2.12 15.48 13.88
CA VAL A 104 -1.67 14.31 13.14
C VAL A 104 -0.38 14.65 12.39
N VAL A 105 0.64 13.84 12.58
CA VAL A 105 1.91 13.94 11.85
C VAL A 105 2.07 12.69 10.98
N VAL A 106 2.00 12.85 9.67
CA VAL A 106 2.26 11.76 8.71
C VAL A 106 3.72 11.83 8.29
N LEU A 107 4.47 10.76 8.49
CA LEU A 107 5.87 10.70 8.08
C LEU A 107 6.00 10.32 6.60
N PRO A 108 6.95 10.92 5.86
CA PRO A 108 7.39 10.34 4.60
C PRO A 108 8.10 9.01 4.87
N GLY A 109 7.93 8.05 3.99
CA GLY A 109 8.55 6.73 4.18
C GLY A 109 8.16 5.72 3.11
N PRO A 110 8.43 4.42 3.34
CA PRO A 110 8.19 3.36 2.38
C PRO A 110 6.75 3.30 1.89
N THR A 111 6.61 3.05 0.59
CA THR A 111 5.35 2.73 -0.08
C THR A 111 5.65 2.00 -1.38
N ALA A 112 4.86 1.01 -1.77
CA ALA A 112 5.13 0.25 -2.98
C ALA A 112 4.74 1.01 -4.26
N LEU A 113 3.72 1.88 -4.20
CA LEU A 113 3.18 2.53 -5.38
C LEU A 113 4.15 3.49 -6.07
N ILE A 114 4.94 4.27 -5.32
CA ILE A 114 5.86 5.25 -5.90
C ILE A 114 7.09 4.58 -6.53
N PRO A 115 7.81 3.64 -5.87
CA PRO A 115 8.87 2.88 -6.52
C PRO A 115 8.40 2.15 -7.78
N ALA A 116 7.21 1.53 -7.75
CA ALA A 116 6.63 0.88 -8.92
C ALA A 116 6.39 1.86 -10.07
N LEU A 117 5.80 3.02 -9.79
CA LEU A 117 5.55 4.06 -10.79
C LEU A 117 6.85 4.53 -11.44
N VAL A 118 7.84 4.88 -10.63
CA VAL A 118 9.15 5.34 -11.13
C VAL A 118 9.85 4.24 -11.93
N ALA A 119 9.86 3.02 -11.40
CA ALA A 119 10.49 1.88 -12.05
C ALA A 119 9.77 1.43 -13.33
N SER A 120 8.49 1.73 -13.50
CA SER A 120 7.75 1.39 -14.72
C SER A 120 8.29 2.09 -15.97
N GLY A 121 8.86 3.29 -15.82
CA GLY A 121 9.28 4.15 -16.93
C GLY A 121 8.11 4.81 -17.66
N LEU A 122 6.89 4.69 -17.17
CA LEU A 122 5.71 5.36 -17.71
C LEU A 122 5.60 6.80 -17.18
N PRO A 123 4.83 7.69 -17.84
CA PRO A 123 4.64 9.06 -17.37
C PRO A 123 4.19 9.11 -15.92
N ALA A 124 4.90 9.88 -15.09
CA ALA A 124 4.73 9.90 -13.64
C ALA A 124 4.34 11.28 -13.09
N ASP A 125 4.22 12.30 -13.95
CA ASP A 125 3.83 13.68 -13.59
C ASP A 125 2.39 13.77 -13.10
N LYS A 126 1.52 12.91 -13.65
CA LYS A 126 0.11 12.74 -13.23
C LYS A 126 -0.23 11.27 -13.28
N PHE A 127 -0.81 10.76 -12.19
CA PHE A 127 -1.21 9.37 -12.12
C PHE A 127 -2.45 9.17 -11.25
N HIS A 128 -3.11 8.05 -11.42
CA HIS A 128 -4.23 7.61 -10.61
C HIS A 128 -3.84 6.34 -9.82
N PHE A 129 -4.06 6.34 -8.51
CA PHE A 129 -3.92 5.16 -7.69
C PHE A 129 -5.30 4.55 -7.41
N GLU A 130 -5.51 3.34 -7.87
CA GLU A 130 -6.76 2.60 -7.70
C GLU A 130 -6.75 1.69 -6.48
N GLY A 131 -5.57 1.22 -6.05
CA GLY A 131 -5.46 0.17 -5.04
C GLY A 131 -5.90 -1.20 -5.59
N PHE A 132 -6.60 -2.00 -4.78
CA PHE A 132 -7.11 -3.30 -5.21
C PHE A 132 -8.46 -3.17 -5.92
N LEU A 133 -8.56 -3.77 -7.12
CA LEU A 133 -9.84 -3.87 -7.81
C LEU A 133 -10.83 -4.75 -7.03
N PRO A 134 -12.13 -4.40 -7.02
CA PRO A 134 -13.16 -5.21 -6.41
C PRO A 134 -13.13 -6.65 -6.92
N HIS A 135 -13.40 -7.63 -6.03
CA HIS A 135 -13.39 -9.05 -6.40
C HIS A 135 -14.50 -9.42 -7.41
N LYS A 136 -15.70 -8.86 -7.24
CA LYS A 136 -16.90 -9.19 -8.06
C LYS A 136 -17.68 -7.93 -8.42
N LYS A 137 -18.59 -7.49 -7.52
CA LYS A 137 -19.48 -6.34 -7.77
C LYS A 137 -18.68 -5.05 -7.98
N GLY A 138 -18.94 -4.34 -9.06
CA GLY A 138 -18.26 -3.07 -9.37
C GLY A 138 -16.95 -3.22 -10.17
N ARG A 139 -16.35 -4.43 -10.27
CA ARG A 139 -15.07 -4.64 -10.95
C ARG A 139 -15.09 -4.19 -12.42
N GLN A 140 -16.12 -4.59 -13.18
CA GLN A 140 -16.25 -4.20 -14.59
C GLN A 140 -16.43 -2.69 -14.78
N THR A 141 -17.16 -2.04 -13.88
CA THR A 141 -17.33 -0.59 -13.91
C THR A 141 -16.00 0.12 -13.68
N ARG A 142 -15.18 -0.38 -12.74
CA ARG A 142 -13.84 0.19 -12.47
C ARG A 142 -12.89 -0.04 -13.64
N LEU A 143 -12.87 -1.23 -14.25
CA LEU A 143 -12.05 -1.52 -15.43
C LEU A 143 -12.39 -0.58 -16.60
N LYS A 144 -13.67 -0.37 -16.88
CA LYS A 144 -14.11 0.60 -17.92
C LYS A 144 -13.67 2.03 -17.59
N TYR A 145 -13.78 2.44 -16.34
CA TYR A 145 -13.31 3.75 -15.90
C TYR A 145 -11.79 3.90 -16.09
N LEU A 146 -11.00 2.93 -15.66
CA LEU A 146 -9.54 2.94 -15.78
C LEU A 146 -9.09 2.97 -17.25
N ALA A 147 -9.79 2.26 -18.15
CA ALA A 147 -9.47 2.24 -19.56
C ALA A 147 -9.54 3.62 -20.22
N GLU A 148 -10.39 4.50 -19.71
CA GLU A 148 -10.60 5.85 -20.23
C GLU A 148 -9.65 6.90 -19.61
N LEU A 149 -8.89 6.55 -18.57
CA LEU A 149 -7.98 7.50 -17.93
C LEU A 149 -6.89 7.99 -18.90
N PRO A 150 -6.70 9.31 -19.02
CA PRO A 150 -5.63 9.86 -19.87
C PRO A 150 -4.25 9.82 -19.21
N VAL A 151 -4.17 9.39 -17.96
CA VAL A 151 -2.95 9.35 -17.13
C VAL A 151 -2.60 7.93 -16.74
N THR A 152 -1.34 7.69 -16.40
CA THR A 152 -0.87 6.43 -15.82
C THR A 152 -1.70 6.06 -14.60
N PHE A 153 -2.03 4.78 -14.42
CA PHE A 153 -2.69 4.30 -13.22
C PHE A 153 -2.01 3.09 -12.61
N ILE A 154 -2.19 2.94 -11.31
CA ILE A 154 -1.49 1.96 -10.47
C ILE A 154 -2.50 1.09 -9.74
N LEU A 155 -2.28 -0.21 -9.77
CA LEU A 155 -3.09 -1.21 -9.08
C LEU A 155 -2.20 -2.05 -8.15
N TYR A 156 -2.76 -2.44 -6.99
CA TYR A 156 -2.26 -3.57 -6.22
C TYR A 156 -3.02 -4.82 -6.62
N GLU A 157 -2.34 -5.94 -6.76
CA GLU A 157 -2.99 -7.20 -7.07
C GLU A 157 -2.30 -8.39 -6.40
N SER A 158 -3.07 -9.39 -6.07
CA SER A 158 -2.57 -10.67 -5.57
C SER A 158 -1.95 -11.50 -6.72
N PRO A 159 -0.87 -12.25 -6.47
CA PRO A 159 -0.28 -13.14 -7.48
C PRO A 159 -1.30 -14.12 -8.07
N TYR A 160 -2.21 -14.64 -7.24
CA TYR A 160 -3.27 -15.58 -7.67
C TYR A 160 -4.28 -14.96 -8.63
N ARG A 161 -4.33 -13.65 -8.76
CA ARG A 161 -5.28 -12.93 -9.62
C ARG A 161 -4.59 -12.13 -10.72
N LEU A 162 -3.26 -12.09 -10.73
CA LEU A 162 -2.46 -11.29 -11.67
C LEU A 162 -2.83 -11.57 -13.12
N ILE A 163 -2.75 -12.83 -13.55
CA ILE A 163 -3.04 -13.23 -14.94
C ILE A 163 -4.46 -12.82 -15.36
N LYS A 164 -5.45 -13.11 -14.50
CA LYS A 164 -6.82 -12.70 -14.75
C LYS A 164 -6.96 -11.17 -14.82
N CYS A 165 -6.26 -10.44 -13.97
CA CYS A 165 -6.28 -8.99 -13.95
C CYS A 165 -5.67 -8.42 -15.24
N LEU A 166 -4.50 -8.91 -15.66
CA LEU A 166 -3.85 -8.51 -16.91
C LEU A 166 -4.74 -8.79 -18.13
N GLY A 167 -5.37 -9.96 -18.20
CA GLY A 167 -6.32 -10.28 -19.28
C GLY A 167 -7.51 -9.32 -19.33
N GLN A 168 -8.10 -8.98 -18.17
CA GLN A 168 -9.19 -8.01 -18.11
C GLN A 168 -8.74 -6.58 -18.44
N LEU A 169 -7.54 -6.19 -18.04
CA LEU A 169 -6.95 -4.90 -18.43
C LEU A 169 -6.72 -4.86 -19.95
N ALA A 170 -6.17 -5.93 -20.55
CA ALA A 170 -5.99 -6.02 -22.00
C ALA A 170 -7.32 -5.93 -22.77
N GLU A 171 -8.37 -6.59 -22.28
CA GLU A 171 -9.72 -6.53 -22.85
C GLU A 171 -10.29 -5.09 -22.88
N HIS A 172 -10.11 -4.33 -21.79
CA HIS A 172 -10.71 -3.01 -21.64
C HIS A 172 -9.81 -1.87 -22.13
N CYS A 173 -8.49 -1.95 -21.89
CA CYS A 173 -7.52 -0.90 -22.23
C CYS A 173 -6.90 -1.08 -23.61
N GLY A 174 -7.03 -2.27 -24.20
CA GLY A 174 -6.32 -2.70 -25.41
C GLY A 174 -5.08 -3.56 -25.07
N PRO A 175 -4.81 -4.62 -25.85
CA PRO A 175 -3.72 -5.57 -25.58
C PRO A 175 -2.33 -4.89 -25.67
N GLU A 176 -2.16 -3.91 -26.54
CA GLU A 176 -0.91 -3.19 -26.76
C GLU A 176 -0.64 -2.06 -25.76
N ARG A 177 -1.56 -1.82 -24.79
CA ARG A 177 -1.40 -0.78 -23.78
C ARG A 177 -0.11 -0.99 -23.00
N PRO A 178 0.82 -0.02 -22.97
CA PRO A 178 2.06 -0.13 -22.21
C PRO A 178 1.81 -0.30 -20.71
N ALA A 179 2.51 -1.23 -20.11
CA ALA A 179 2.37 -1.53 -18.70
C ALA A 179 3.68 -2.06 -18.08
N ALA A 180 3.72 -2.13 -16.76
CA ALA A 180 4.75 -2.80 -16.01
C ALA A 180 4.12 -3.58 -14.85
N VAL A 181 4.67 -4.73 -14.53
CA VAL A 181 4.40 -5.46 -13.29
C VAL A 181 5.66 -5.42 -12.45
N CYS A 182 5.54 -4.84 -11.25
CA CYS A 182 6.60 -4.82 -10.26
C CYS A 182 6.23 -5.84 -9.18
N ARG A 183 7.07 -6.86 -9.05
CA ARG A 183 6.90 -7.98 -8.12
C ARG A 183 7.92 -7.89 -7.02
N GLU A 184 7.50 -8.12 -5.76
CA GLU A 184 8.40 -8.23 -4.60
C GLU A 184 9.38 -7.05 -4.46
N LEU A 185 8.89 -5.80 -4.66
CA LEU A 185 9.71 -4.58 -4.54
C LEU A 185 10.44 -4.54 -3.19
N SER A 186 11.70 -4.12 -3.20
CA SER A 186 12.63 -4.08 -2.06
C SER A 186 13.00 -5.45 -1.47
N LYS A 187 12.53 -6.57 -2.03
CA LYS A 187 12.81 -7.92 -1.53
C LYS A 187 13.87 -8.63 -2.39
N LEU A 188 14.36 -9.76 -1.87
CA LEU A 188 15.40 -10.58 -2.53
C LEU A 188 15.02 -11.00 -3.97
N HIS A 189 13.73 -11.20 -4.23
CA HIS A 189 13.23 -11.65 -5.54
C HIS A 189 12.49 -10.52 -6.29
N GLU A 190 12.98 -9.30 -6.13
CA GLU A 190 12.43 -8.15 -6.87
C GLU A 190 12.53 -8.38 -8.38
N GLU A 191 11.42 -8.16 -9.06
CA GLU A 191 11.33 -8.24 -10.51
C GLU A 191 10.50 -7.08 -11.05
N ILE A 192 11.00 -6.43 -12.10
CA ILE A 192 10.28 -5.38 -12.81
C ILE A 192 10.18 -5.77 -14.27
N LYS A 193 9.01 -6.23 -14.70
CA LYS A 193 8.75 -6.62 -16.08
C LYS A 193 7.94 -5.54 -16.79
N ARG A 194 8.43 -5.05 -17.91
CA ARG A 194 7.79 -4.03 -18.76
C ARG A 194 7.39 -4.62 -20.09
N GLY A 195 6.31 -4.14 -20.69
CA GLY A 195 5.82 -4.58 -22.00
C GLY A 195 4.38 -4.11 -22.23
N SER A 196 3.75 -4.67 -23.25
CA SER A 196 2.31 -4.52 -23.42
C SER A 196 1.54 -5.39 -22.42
N LEU A 197 0.26 -5.10 -22.20
CA LEU A 197 -0.60 -5.92 -21.31
C LEU A 197 -0.66 -7.38 -21.78
N GLU A 198 -0.66 -7.65 -23.10
CA GLU A 198 -0.68 -9.01 -23.65
C GLU A 198 0.67 -9.72 -23.45
N GLU A 199 1.79 -9.03 -23.68
CA GLU A 199 3.13 -9.59 -23.41
C GLU A 199 3.32 -9.92 -21.93
N LEU A 200 2.88 -9.05 -21.04
CA LEU A 200 2.96 -9.29 -19.59
C LEU A 200 2.07 -10.48 -19.18
N LYS A 201 0.86 -10.56 -19.71
CA LYS A 201 -0.02 -11.71 -19.45
C LYS A 201 0.63 -13.01 -19.90
N ALA A 202 1.16 -13.06 -21.14
CA ALA A 202 1.85 -14.24 -21.68
C ALA A 202 3.07 -14.63 -20.84
N TYR A 203 3.84 -13.65 -20.36
CA TYR A 203 4.99 -13.90 -19.49
C TYR A 203 4.58 -14.56 -18.16
N TYR A 204 3.54 -14.03 -17.50
CA TYR A 204 3.09 -14.53 -16.21
C TYR A 204 2.21 -15.80 -16.29
N GLU A 205 1.76 -16.20 -17.49
CA GLU A 205 1.17 -17.52 -17.74
C GLU A 205 2.22 -18.65 -17.73
N GLY A 206 3.51 -18.30 -17.81
CA GLY A 206 4.62 -19.26 -17.68
C GLY A 206 4.78 -19.79 -16.25
N PRO A 207 5.56 -20.86 -16.06
CA PRO A 207 5.76 -21.49 -14.76
C PRO A 207 6.57 -20.60 -13.80
N GLY A 208 6.20 -20.58 -12.51
CA GLY A 208 7.06 -20.09 -11.42
C GLY A 208 6.74 -18.70 -10.87
N VAL A 209 5.60 -18.09 -11.21
CA VAL A 209 5.25 -16.72 -10.76
C VAL A 209 3.93 -16.68 -9.99
N ASP A 210 3.79 -17.58 -9.02
CA ASP A 210 2.57 -17.76 -8.22
C ASP A 210 2.64 -17.13 -6.81
N LYS A 211 3.73 -16.40 -6.49
CA LYS A 211 3.98 -15.85 -5.14
C LYS A 211 4.48 -14.42 -5.20
N GLY A 212 4.25 -13.72 -4.08
CA GLY A 212 4.75 -12.37 -3.85
C GLY A 212 3.68 -11.29 -3.98
N GLU A 213 4.08 -10.07 -3.72
CA GLU A 213 3.24 -8.87 -3.83
C GLU A 213 3.44 -8.24 -5.21
N MET A 214 2.33 -7.83 -5.84
CA MET A 214 2.34 -7.32 -7.20
C MET A 214 1.80 -5.89 -7.24
N VAL A 215 2.55 -5.03 -7.92
CA VAL A 215 2.08 -3.70 -8.32
C VAL A 215 2.02 -3.66 -9.84
N ILE A 216 0.87 -3.33 -10.39
CA ILE A 216 0.65 -3.18 -11.84
C ILE A 216 0.58 -1.68 -12.13
N VAL A 217 1.41 -1.22 -13.04
CA VAL A 217 1.40 0.16 -13.54
C VAL A 217 1.02 0.12 -15.01
N VAL A 218 0.01 0.88 -15.40
CA VAL A 218 -0.53 0.88 -16.78
C VAL A 218 -0.52 2.30 -17.33
N GLY A 219 -0.06 2.48 -18.54
CA GLY A 219 -0.06 3.77 -19.22
C GLY A 219 -1.46 4.33 -19.45
N GLY A 220 -1.58 5.64 -19.56
CA GLY A 220 -2.81 6.32 -19.87
C GLY A 220 -3.34 5.98 -21.29
N LYS A 221 -4.58 6.38 -21.59
CA LYS A 221 -5.26 6.03 -22.85
C LYS A 221 -4.49 6.43 -24.13
N ASN A 222 -3.66 7.46 -24.04
CA ASN A 222 -2.90 8.01 -25.16
C ASN A 222 -1.37 7.86 -24.98
N THR A 223 -0.94 6.91 -24.15
CA THR A 223 0.50 6.67 -23.90
C THR A 223 1.08 5.73 -24.94
#